data_b1b3228d5a41711134ccfc183c1ea6d1
#
_entry.id   b1b3228d5a41711134ccfc183c1ea6d1
#
_cell.length_a   1.000
_cell.length_b   1.000
_cell.length_c   1.000
_cell.angle_alpha   90.00
_cell.angle_beta   90.00
_cell.angle_gamma   90.00
#
_symmetry.space_group_name_H-M   'P 1'
#
loop_
_entity.id
_entity.type
_entity.pdbx_description
1 polymer ?
#
loop_
_entity_poly.entity_id
_entity_poly.type
_entity_poly.pdbx_seq_one_letter_code
_entity_poly.pdbx_strand_id
1 'polypeptide(L)'
;VQHVARDAATQGFKDALTEALGDKVQFVEQNAANDIPTCATIVNGFVSDGVDLILANATSPLQAAVAATDTIPILGTSVTEYGVALHIDGFDGTVGGNVSGTSDLAPLDQQAAMILELFPDAKKIGILYCSAEPNSVYQSDVVKAELEKSGVTVSVYTFADSNDVAAVTATACDENDVLYIPTDNTAASCAEAIKSAAKKPIIAGEEGICKACGVATLSIDYYELGRTTGEMAVKILKGEADISTMAIEYYPNPVKKYNPDMASLYNVTIPSDYAAIG
;
A
#
# COMPACT_ATOMS: atom_id res chain seq x y z
N VAL A 1 -11.98 -4.35 9.47
CA VAL A 1 -12.24 -3.06 8.81
C VAL A 1 -12.04 -3.29 7.33
N GLN A 2 -13.05 -2.98 6.49
CA GLN A 2 -12.91 -3.04 5.03
C GLN A 2 -11.89 -2.01 4.57
N HIS A 3 -10.94 -2.44 3.75
CA HIS A 3 -9.95 -1.56 3.13
C HIS A 3 -10.26 -1.47 1.64
N VAL A 4 -10.84 -0.37 1.20
CA VAL A 4 -11.39 -0.20 -0.17
C VAL A 4 -10.37 -0.58 -1.26
N ALA A 5 -9.11 -0.17 -1.13
CA ALA A 5 -8.07 -0.49 -2.09
C ALA A 5 -7.79 -2.00 -2.17
N ARG A 6 -7.68 -2.68 -1.02
CA ARG A 6 -7.43 -4.13 -0.98
C ARG A 6 -8.63 -4.94 -1.45
N ASP A 7 -9.86 -4.48 -1.13
CA ASP A 7 -11.08 -5.12 -1.63
C ASP A 7 -11.13 -5.01 -3.16
N ALA A 8 -10.73 -3.87 -3.75
CA ALA A 8 -10.61 -3.70 -5.18
C ALA A 8 -9.56 -4.64 -5.81
N ALA A 9 -8.37 -4.78 -5.19
CA ALA A 9 -7.34 -5.72 -5.67
C ALA A 9 -7.82 -7.17 -5.60
N THR A 10 -8.49 -7.57 -4.50
CA THR A 10 -9.10 -8.91 -4.39
C THR A 10 -10.15 -9.14 -5.48
N GLN A 11 -10.99 -8.15 -5.76
CA GLN A 11 -12.01 -8.27 -6.81
C GLN A 11 -11.37 -8.40 -8.20
N GLY A 12 -10.39 -7.56 -8.54
CA GLY A 12 -9.67 -7.66 -9.82
C GLY A 12 -9.01 -9.02 -10.02
N PHE A 13 -8.38 -9.57 -8.97
CA PHE A 13 -7.81 -10.92 -8.98
C PHE A 13 -8.87 -11.99 -9.28
N LYS A 14 -10.00 -11.95 -8.58
CA LYS A 14 -11.11 -12.92 -8.76
C LYS A 14 -11.70 -12.84 -10.17
N ASP A 15 -11.88 -11.62 -10.68
CA ASP A 15 -12.45 -11.41 -12.02
C ASP A 15 -11.53 -11.99 -13.11
N ALA A 16 -10.22 -11.75 -13.03
CA ALA A 16 -9.26 -12.28 -13.99
C ALA A 16 -9.24 -13.83 -14.01
N LEU A 17 -9.28 -14.47 -12.83
CA LEU A 17 -9.35 -15.92 -12.74
C LEU A 17 -10.68 -16.47 -13.25
N THR A 18 -11.79 -15.83 -12.89
CA THR A 18 -13.14 -16.26 -13.32
C THR A 18 -13.28 -16.16 -14.84
N GLU A 19 -12.80 -15.07 -15.45
CA GLU A 19 -12.78 -14.90 -16.90
C GLU A 19 -11.97 -15.99 -17.62
N ALA A 20 -10.82 -16.36 -17.05
CA ALA A 20 -9.90 -17.32 -17.69
C ALA A 20 -10.20 -18.80 -17.41
N LEU A 21 -10.78 -19.13 -16.26
CA LEU A 21 -10.94 -20.50 -15.77
C LEU A 21 -12.41 -20.89 -15.56
N GLY A 22 -13.34 -19.92 -15.46
CA GLY A 22 -14.75 -20.17 -15.25
C GLY A 22 -15.04 -20.97 -13.98
N ASP A 23 -15.87 -21.99 -14.10
CA ASP A 23 -16.29 -22.84 -12.96
C ASP A 23 -15.18 -23.75 -12.41
N LYS A 24 -13.98 -23.72 -12.99
CA LYS A 24 -12.83 -24.52 -12.50
C LYS A 24 -12.11 -23.89 -11.33
N VAL A 25 -12.42 -22.62 -10.98
CA VAL A 25 -11.82 -21.93 -9.86
C VAL A 25 -12.83 -21.76 -8.72
N GLN A 26 -12.37 -22.02 -7.50
CA GLN A 26 -13.11 -21.74 -6.27
C GLN A 26 -12.29 -20.82 -5.39
N PHE A 27 -12.93 -19.83 -4.80
CA PHE A 27 -12.29 -18.87 -3.91
C PHE A 27 -12.68 -19.13 -2.46
N VAL A 28 -11.67 -19.25 -1.59
CA VAL A 28 -11.85 -19.24 -0.13
C VAL A 28 -11.26 -17.94 0.38
N GLU A 29 -12.11 -17.03 0.83
CA GLU A 29 -11.72 -15.69 1.24
C GLU A 29 -11.82 -15.52 2.75
N GLN A 30 -10.77 -15.03 3.38
CA GLN A 30 -10.68 -14.76 4.81
C GLN A 30 -10.06 -13.37 5.04
N ASN A 31 -10.49 -12.71 6.11
CA ASN A 31 -10.00 -11.38 6.47
C ASN A 31 -9.46 -11.39 7.91
N ALA A 32 -8.19 -11.11 8.08
CA ALA A 32 -7.52 -11.03 9.38
C ALA A 32 -7.76 -9.70 10.12
N ALA A 33 -8.47 -8.75 9.52
CA ALA A 33 -8.79 -7.44 10.12
C ALA A 33 -7.55 -6.70 10.69
N ASN A 34 -6.42 -6.81 10.00
CA ASN A 34 -5.11 -6.24 10.39
C ASN A 34 -4.49 -6.88 11.65
N ASP A 35 -4.92 -8.07 12.05
CA ASP A 35 -4.36 -8.81 13.17
C ASP A 35 -3.36 -9.87 12.69
N ILE A 36 -2.07 -9.70 13.03
CA ILE A 36 -0.99 -10.56 12.55
C ILE A 36 -1.14 -12.03 13.00
N PRO A 37 -1.47 -12.33 14.28
CA PRO A 37 -1.74 -13.71 14.70
C PRO A 37 -2.88 -14.37 13.93
N THR A 38 -3.93 -13.61 13.61
CA THR A 38 -5.04 -14.11 12.79
C THR A 38 -4.60 -14.40 11.35
N CYS A 39 -3.70 -13.60 10.75
CA CYS A 39 -3.10 -13.92 9.45
C CYS A 39 -2.47 -15.31 9.46
N ALA A 40 -1.62 -15.61 10.45
CA ALA A 40 -0.96 -16.92 10.56
C ALA A 40 -1.98 -18.07 10.71
N THR A 41 -3.02 -17.87 11.50
CA THR A 41 -4.09 -18.88 11.69
C THR A 41 -4.83 -19.18 10.38
N ILE A 42 -5.21 -18.13 9.63
CA ILE A 42 -5.90 -18.25 8.34
C ILE A 42 -5.03 -19.00 7.34
N VAL A 43 -3.77 -18.59 7.20
CA VAL A 43 -2.85 -19.21 6.21
C VAL A 43 -2.57 -20.67 6.54
N ASN A 44 -2.36 -21.02 7.82
CA ASN A 44 -2.21 -22.41 8.21
C ASN A 44 -3.46 -23.25 7.89
N GLY A 45 -4.66 -22.65 7.96
CA GLY A 45 -5.89 -23.27 7.48
C GLY A 45 -5.82 -23.57 5.99
N PHE A 46 -5.47 -22.62 5.15
CA PHE A 46 -5.32 -22.82 3.70
C PHE A 46 -4.29 -23.88 3.35
N VAL A 47 -3.15 -23.90 4.04
CA VAL A 47 -2.13 -24.96 3.85
C VAL A 47 -2.68 -26.33 4.21
N SER A 48 -3.42 -26.45 5.31
CA SER A 48 -4.05 -27.71 5.76
C SER A 48 -5.14 -28.19 4.80
N ASP A 49 -5.86 -27.26 4.18
CA ASP A 49 -6.91 -27.55 3.21
C ASP A 49 -6.33 -27.90 1.82
N GLY A 50 -5.03 -27.69 1.61
CA GLY A 50 -4.32 -28.04 0.39
C GLY A 50 -4.76 -27.22 -0.81
N VAL A 51 -4.89 -25.89 -0.65
CA VAL A 51 -5.23 -24.98 -1.75
C VAL A 51 -4.13 -24.97 -2.83
N ASP A 52 -4.51 -24.73 -4.08
CA ASP A 52 -3.58 -24.76 -5.23
C ASP A 52 -2.74 -23.49 -5.33
N LEU A 53 -3.20 -22.37 -4.74
CA LEU A 53 -2.52 -21.08 -4.76
C LEU A 53 -3.04 -20.19 -3.61
N ILE A 54 -2.17 -19.37 -3.04
CA ILE A 54 -2.52 -18.38 -2.01
C ILE A 54 -2.34 -16.96 -2.60
N LEU A 55 -3.40 -16.14 -2.55
CA LEU A 55 -3.29 -14.70 -2.72
C LEU A 55 -3.05 -14.06 -1.34
N ALA A 56 -1.92 -13.41 -1.18
CA ALA A 56 -1.57 -12.63 0.01
C ALA A 56 -1.75 -11.13 -0.27
N ASN A 57 -2.84 -10.56 0.23
CA ASN A 57 -3.18 -9.16 -0.02
C ASN A 57 -2.70 -8.28 1.13
N ALA A 58 -1.55 -7.71 1.01
CA ALA A 58 -0.73 -6.84 1.85
C ALA A 58 0.51 -7.53 2.45
N THR A 59 1.42 -6.73 3.04
CA THR A 59 2.71 -7.18 3.59
C THR A 59 2.56 -8.27 4.67
N SER A 60 1.71 -8.05 5.68
CA SER A 60 1.57 -9.02 6.78
C SER A 60 0.98 -10.37 6.33
N PRO A 61 -0.06 -10.44 5.48
CA PRO A 61 -0.49 -11.69 4.87
C PRO A 61 0.59 -12.38 4.04
N LEU A 62 1.42 -11.62 3.29
CA LEU A 62 2.53 -12.19 2.54
C LEU A 62 3.56 -12.84 3.47
N GLN A 63 3.96 -12.14 4.51
CA GLN A 63 4.90 -12.68 5.52
C GLN A 63 4.36 -13.95 6.18
N ALA A 64 3.07 -13.97 6.54
CA ALA A 64 2.43 -15.14 7.12
C ALA A 64 2.39 -16.31 6.13
N ALA A 65 2.11 -16.07 4.85
CA ALA A 65 2.06 -17.10 3.82
C ALA A 65 3.44 -17.72 3.57
N VAL A 66 4.47 -16.89 3.44
CA VAL A 66 5.86 -17.36 3.25
C VAL A 66 6.37 -18.17 4.44
N ALA A 67 5.96 -17.80 5.67
CA ALA A 67 6.33 -18.55 6.86
C ALA A 67 5.61 -19.91 6.98
N ALA A 68 4.46 -20.10 6.32
CA ALA A 68 3.62 -21.27 6.46
C ALA A 68 3.87 -22.36 5.40
N THR A 69 4.36 -22.01 4.21
CA THR A 69 4.58 -22.96 3.11
C THR A 69 5.69 -22.54 2.17
N ASP A 70 6.47 -23.51 1.72
CA ASP A 70 7.49 -23.38 0.68
C ASP A 70 7.13 -24.10 -0.63
N THR A 71 5.93 -24.67 -0.70
CA THR A 71 5.48 -25.48 -1.83
C THR A 71 4.25 -24.94 -2.53
N ILE A 72 3.28 -24.38 -1.80
CA ILE A 72 2.09 -23.78 -2.41
C ILE A 72 2.48 -22.43 -3.02
N PRO A 73 2.17 -22.18 -4.30
CA PRO A 73 2.40 -20.88 -4.93
C PRO A 73 1.76 -19.72 -4.15
N ILE A 74 2.52 -18.68 -3.88
CA ILE A 74 2.07 -17.47 -3.18
C ILE A 74 2.22 -16.28 -4.11
N LEU A 75 1.11 -15.62 -4.42
CA LEU A 75 1.12 -14.33 -5.09
C LEU A 75 0.76 -13.21 -4.12
N GLY A 76 1.68 -12.26 -3.96
CA GLY A 76 1.40 -11.02 -3.23
C GLY A 76 0.66 -10.02 -4.12
N THR A 77 -0.21 -9.22 -3.53
CA THR A 77 -0.76 -8.00 -4.12
C THR A 77 -0.91 -6.94 -3.04
N SER A 78 -0.96 -5.67 -3.40
CA SER A 78 -0.94 -4.56 -2.42
C SER A 78 0.24 -4.67 -1.44
N VAL A 79 1.39 -5.11 -1.94
CA VAL A 79 2.66 -5.20 -1.22
C VAL A 79 3.58 -4.14 -1.78
N THR A 80 4.06 -3.24 -0.92
CA THR A 80 4.83 -2.08 -1.35
C THR A 80 6.23 -2.48 -1.84
N GLU A 81 6.99 -3.23 -1.02
CA GLU A 81 8.37 -3.62 -1.36
C GLU A 81 8.69 -5.01 -0.81
N TYR A 82 8.97 -5.95 -1.71
CA TYR A 82 9.13 -7.38 -1.37
C TYR A 82 10.47 -7.66 -0.67
N GLY A 83 11.54 -6.96 -1.04
CA GLY A 83 12.84 -7.13 -0.41
C GLY A 83 12.78 -6.80 1.08
N VAL A 84 12.15 -5.67 1.43
CA VAL A 84 11.93 -5.26 2.83
C VAL A 84 10.94 -6.20 3.53
N ALA A 85 9.81 -6.53 2.87
CA ALA A 85 8.79 -7.39 3.45
C ALA A 85 9.32 -8.79 3.82
N LEU A 86 10.23 -9.33 3.02
CA LEU A 86 10.77 -10.69 3.15
C LEU A 86 12.24 -10.73 3.59
N HIS A 87 12.82 -9.58 3.94
CA HIS A 87 14.23 -9.46 4.37
C HIS A 87 15.24 -10.02 3.35
N ILE A 88 15.04 -9.69 2.05
CA ILE A 88 15.91 -10.11 0.95
C ILE A 88 16.94 -9.02 0.68
N ASP A 89 18.18 -9.27 1.08
CA ASP A 89 19.30 -8.37 0.80
C ASP A 89 19.60 -8.30 -0.69
N GLY A 90 19.73 -7.09 -1.24
CA GLY A 90 20.03 -6.89 -2.65
C GLY A 90 18.90 -7.34 -3.60
N PHE A 91 17.63 -7.25 -3.16
CA PHE A 91 16.46 -7.61 -3.97
C PHE A 91 16.53 -7.00 -5.37
N ASP A 92 16.44 -7.84 -6.40
CA ASP A 92 16.60 -7.49 -7.81
C ASP A 92 15.28 -7.50 -8.62
N GLY A 93 14.16 -7.63 -7.92
CA GLY A 93 12.82 -7.69 -8.53
C GLY A 93 12.25 -9.11 -8.65
N THR A 94 12.98 -10.15 -8.25
CA THR A 94 12.51 -11.54 -8.25
C THR A 94 12.69 -12.15 -6.87
N VAL A 95 11.61 -12.65 -6.27
CA VAL A 95 11.67 -13.29 -4.95
C VAL A 95 12.24 -14.71 -5.07
N GLY A 96 11.80 -15.46 -6.07
CA GLY A 96 12.18 -16.86 -6.27
C GLY A 96 11.37 -17.84 -5.42
N GLY A 97 11.74 -19.13 -5.47
CA GLY A 97 11.03 -20.18 -4.74
C GLY A 97 9.56 -20.28 -5.17
N ASN A 98 8.64 -20.23 -4.22
CA ASN A 98 7.20 -20.31 -4.46
C ASN A 98 6.50 -18.95 -4.37
N VAL A 99 7.21 -17.82 -4.51
CA VAL A 99 6.67 -16.47 -4.28
C VAL A 99 6.90 -15.54 -5.47
N SER A 100 5.85 -14.83 -5.87
CA SER A 100 5.90 -13.69 -6.78
C SER A 100 4.71 -12.75 -6.49
N GLY A 101 4.37 -11.84 -7.39
CA GLY A 101 3.20 -10.99 -7.26
C GLY A 101 3.35 -9.61 -7.87
N THR A 102 2.53 -8.68 -7.39
CA THR A 102 2.52 -7.29 -7.85
C THR A 102 2.83 -6.34 -6.70
N SER A 103 3.46 -5.20 -7.03
CA SER A 103 3.78 -4.14 -6.07
C SER A 103 2.85 -2.95 -6.26
N ASP A 104 2.39 -2.39 -5.13
CA ASP A 104 1.64 -1.14 -5.09
C ASP A 104 2.53 0.09 -4.85
N LEU A 105 3.84 -0.06 -5.00
CA LEU A 105 4.79 1.02 -4.84
C LEU A 105 4.61 2.07 -5.95
N ALA A 106 4.01 3.21 -5.60
CA ALA A 106 4.05 4.38 -6.44
C ALA A 106 5.46 5.01 -6.42
N PRO A 107 5.89 5.70 -7.49
CA PRO A 107 7.21 6.34 -7.51
C PRO A 107 7.36 7.36 -6.37
N LEU A 108 8.22 7.06 -5.39
CA LEU A 108 8.38 7.84 -4.16
C LEU A 108 9.04 9.20 -4.39
N ASP A 109 9.91 9.30 -5.38
CA ASP A 109 10.47 10.55 -5.86
C ASP A 109 9.40 11.49 -6.42
N GLN A 110 8.40 10.94 -7.14
CA GLN A 110 7.27 11.71 -7.65
C GLN A 110 6.29 12.09 -6.53
N GLN A 111 6.13 11.26 -5.51
CA GLN A 111 5.36 11.64 -4.32
C GLN A 111 6.02 12.79 -3.56
N ALA A 112 7.35 12.76 -3.39
CA ALA A 112 8.12 13.86 -2.82
C ALA A 112 7.98 15.14 -3.67
N ALA A 113 8.10 15.03 -5.00
CA ALA A 113 7.91 16.15 -5.91
C ALA A 113 6.49 16.73 -5.83
N MET A 114 5.46 15.91 -5.69
CA MET A 114 4.06 16.35 -5.50
C MET A 114 3.90 17.22 -4.24
N ILE A 115 4.55 16.85 -3.13
CA ILE A 115 4.52 17.66 -1.91
C ILE A 115 5.08 19.05 -2.18
N LEU A 116 6.23 19.15 -2.84
CA LEU A 116 6.88 20.41 -3.15
C LEU A 116 6.11 21.23 -4.21
N GLU A 117 5.45 20.56 -5.16
CA GLU A 117 4.59 21.20 -6.16
C GLU A 117 3.38 21.89 -5.52
N LEU A 118 2.69 21.18 -4.61
CA LEU A 118 1.48 21.69 -3.98
C LEU A 118 1.76 22.65 -2.83
N PHE A 119 2.91 22.54 -2.19
CA PHE A 119 3.30 23.34 -1.03
C PHE A 119 4.72 23.95 -1.19
N PRO A 120 4.92 24.84 -2.18
CA PRO A 120 6.25 25.35 -2.52
C PRO A 120 6.88 26.20 -1.39
N ASP A 121 6.06 26.72 -0.49
CA ASP A 121 6.51 27.55 0.64
C ASP A 121 6.76 26.74 1.92
N ALA A 122 6.45 25.45 1.95
CA ALA A 122 6.66 24.58 3.10
C ALA A 122 8.16 24.49 3.43
N LYS A 123 8.48 24.65 4.70
CA LYS A 123 9.87 24.54 5.23
C LYS A 123 10.03 23.29 6.09
N LYS A 124 8.95 22.83 6.69
CA LYS A 124 8.93 21.68 7.60
C LYS A 124 7.86 20.70 7.14
N ILE A 125 8.26 19.47 6.91
CA ILE A 125 7.36 18.40 6.49
C ILE A 125 7.45 17.27 7.52
N GLY A 126 6.28 16.85 8.04
CA GLY A 126 6.17 15.73 8.95
C GLY A 126 5.80 14.45 8.19
N ILE A 127 6.51 13.34 8.41
CA ILE A 127 6.11 12.02 7.91
C ILE A 127 5.47 11.25 9.06
N LEU A 128 4.22 10.83 8.89
CA LEU A 128 3.42 10.14 9.91
C LEU A 128 3.11 8.72 9.47
N TYR A 129 3.50 7.70 10.25
CA TYR A 129 3.22 6.30 9.92
C TYR A 129 3.21 5.38 11.15
N CYS A 130 2.70 4.15 10.97
CA CYS A 130 2.74 3.10 11.99
C CYS A 130 4.12 2.43 12.04
N SER A 131 4.77 2.47 13.20
CA SER A 131 6.13 1.93 13.40
C SER A 131 6.21 0.40 13.22
N ALA A 132 5.08 -0.31 13.27
CA ALA A 132 5.02 -1.76 13.10
C ALA A 132 4.95 -2.18 11.61
N GLU A 133 4.91 -1.24 10.67
CA GLU A 133 4.79 -1.53 9.24
C GLU A 133 6.11 -1.30 8.48
N PRO A 134 6.85 -2.36 8.10
CA PRO A 134 8.13 -2.22 7.38
C PRO A 134 8.02 -1.48 6.04
N ASN A 135 6.90 -1.66 5.31
CA ASN A 135 6.60 -0.92 4.09
C ASN A 135 6.55 0.60 4.32
N SER A 136 6.02 1.03 5.46
CA SER A 136 5.91 2.45 5.81
C SER A 136 7.26 3.05 6.20
N VAL A 137 8.09 2.28 6.92
CA VAL A 137 9.48 2.66 7.24
C VAL A 137 10.26 2.90 5.96
N TYR A 138 10.24 1.93 5.03
CA TYR A 138 10.94 2.04 3.75
C TYR A 138 10.52 3.29 2.96
N GLN A 139 9.23 3.52 2.79
CA GLN A 139 8.69 4.68 2.08
C GLN A 139 9.10 5.99 2.76
N SER A 140 9.02 6.03 4.09
CA SER A 140 9.44 7.19 4.89
C SER A 140 10.89 7.56 4.66
N ASP A 141 11.79 6.58 4.68
CA ASP A 141 13.23 6.81 4.50
C ASP A 141 13.53 7.36 3.10
N VAL A 142 12.90 6.79 2.06
CA VAL A 142 13.11 7.26 0.68
C VAL A 142 12.53 8.65 0.47
N VAL A 143 11.28 8.90 0.87
CA VAL A 143 10.62 10.21 0.69
C VAL A 143 11.34 11.29 1.49
N LYS A 144 11.77 10.98 2.72
CA LYS A 144 12.59 11.89 3.54
C LYS A 144 13.87 12.29 2.80
N ALA A 145 14.62 11.31 2.30
CA ALA A 145 15.86 11.57 1.58
C ALA A 145 15.63 12.43 0.33
N GLU A 146 14.54 12.20 -0.42
CA GLU A 146 14.19 13.01 -1.60
C GLU A 146 13.82 14.46 -1.22
N LEU A 147 13.01 14.64 -0.20
CA LEU A 147 12.60 15.97 0.26
C LEU A 147 13.78 16.79 0.80
N GLU A 148 14.67 16.17 1.59
CA GLU A 148 15.85 16.84 2.15
C GLU A 148 16.82 17.37 1.08
N LYS A 149 16.88 16.74 -0.12
CA LYS A 149 17.64 17.28 -1.26
C LYS A 149 17.18 18.68 -1.69
N SER A 150 15.91 19.02 -1.45
CA SER A 150 15.34 20.33 -1.75
C SER A 150 15.49 21.36 -0.63
N GLY A 151 16.18 21.00 0.46
CA GLY A 151 16.49 21.90 1.58
C GLY A 151 15.37 22.10 2.58
N VAL A 152 14.29 21.30 2.53
CA VAL A 152 13.25 21.30 3.56
C VAL A 152 13.67 20.45 4.74
N THR A 153 13.17 20.77 5.92
CA THR A 153 13.39 19.97 7.14
C THR A 153 12.31 18.91 7.22
N VAL A 154 12.72 17.64 7.39
CA VAL A 154 11.78 16.52 7.51
C VAL A 154 11.89 15.89 8.88
N SER A 155 10.75 15.77 9.58
CA SER A 155 10.63 15.12 10.88
C SER A 155 9.72 13.90 10.76
N VAL A 156 10.07 12.83 11.49
CA VAL A 156 9.33 11.56 11.47
C VAL A 156 8.53 11.42 12.75
N TYR A 157 7.26 11.07 12.62
CA TYR A 157 6.31 10.85 13.71
C TYR A 157 5.73 9.45 13.56
N THR A 158 5.92 8.61 14.55
CA THR A 158 5.41 7.24 14.52
C THR A 158 4.37 7.01 15.61
N PHE A 159 3.34 6.26 15.27
CA PHE A 159 2.40 5.71 16.23
C PHE A 159 2.51 4.19 16.26
N ALA A 160 2.19 3.58 17.38
CA ALA A 160 2.28 2.12 17.53
C ALA A 160 0.98 1.44 17.10
N ASP A 161 -0.16 2.05 17.42
CA ASP A 161 -1.50 1.54 17.10
C ASP A 161 -2.54 2.67 17.05
N SER A 162 -3.82 2.31 16.96
CA SER A 162 -4.94 3.27 16.87
C SER A 162 -5.16 4.13 18.11
N ASN A 163 -4.54 3.81 19.25
CA ASN A 163 -4.81 4.54 20.51
C ASN A 163 -4.02 5.84 20.58
N ASP A 164 -2.82 5.90 20.01
CA ASP A 164 -1.94 7.07 20.07
C ASP A 164 -1.94 7.90 18.78
N VAL A 165 -2.52 7.38 17.67
CA VAL A 165 -2.50 8.05 16.35
C VAL A 165 -3.01 9.49 16.38
N ALA A 166 -4.08 9.78 17.11
CA ALA A 166 -4.65 11.12 17.17
C ALA A 166 -3.70 12.13 17.87
N ALA A 167 -3.07 11.73 18.98
CA ALA A 167 -2.13 12.56 19.70
C ALA A 167 -0.86 12.81 18.89
N VAL A 168 -0.32 11.77 18.24
CA VAL A 168 0.86 11.89 17.37
C VAL A 168 0.56 12.78 16.15
N THR A 169 -0.63 12.62 15.53
CA THR A 169 -1.07 13.49 14.42
C THR A 169 -1.13 14.96 14.85
N ALA A 170 -1.71 15.25 16.01
CA ALA A 170 -1.79 16.63 16.52
C ALA A 170 -0.39 17.24 16.73
N THR A 171 0.53 16.47 17.34
CA THR A 171 1.93 16.92 17.54
C THR A 171 2.62 17.17 16.20
N ALA A 172 2.47 16.26 15.23
CA ALA A 172 3.04 16.41 13.91
C ALA A 172 2.51 17.68 13.20
N CYS A 173 1.21 17.97 13.33
CA CYS A 173 0.62 19.20 12.78
C CYS A 173 1.14 20.48 13.44
N ASP A 174 1.36 20.46 14.75
CA ASP A 174 1.82 21.66 15.47
C ASP A 174 3.27 22.05 15.09
N GLU A 175 4.08 21.10 14.67
CA GLU A 175 5.50 21.28 14.37
C GLU A 175 5.83 21.44 12.88
N ASN A 176 4.90 21.11 11.98
CA ASN A 176 5.14 21.08 10.54
C ASN A 176 4.11 21.89 9.73
N ASP A 177 4.46 22.21 8.49
CA ASP A 177 3.61 22.93 7.54
C ASP A 177 2.67 21.99 6.79
N VAL A 178 3.16 20.80 6.46
CA VAL A 178 2.48 19.74 5.70
C VAL A 178 2.83 18.38 6.29
N LEU A 179 1.90 17.44 6.24
CA LEU A 179 2.18 16.04 6.58
C LEU A 179 2.19 15.17 5.33
N TYR A 180 3.01 14.14 5.34
CA TYR A 180 2.97 13.02 4.41
C TYR A 180 2.65 11.74 5.17
N ILE A 181 1.72 10.95 4.65
CA ILE A 181 1.39 9.63 5.18
C ILE A 181 1.64 8.62 4.05
N PRO A 182 2.61 7.70 4.18
CA PRO A 182 2.88 6.69 3.16
C PRO A 182 1.71 5.71 2.98
N THR A 183 1.83 4.77 2.07
CA THR A 183 0.93 3.61 1.99
C THR A 183 1.09 2.77 3.25
N ASP A 184 0.20 2.99 4.21
CA ASP A 184 0.23 2.45 5.56
C ASP A 184 -1.14 1.88 5.93
N ASN A 185 -1.17 0.59 6.24
CA ASN A 185 -2.42 -0.14 6.46
C ASN A 185 -3.11 0.28 7.76
N THR A 186 -2.33 0.56 8.78
CA THR A 186 -2.84 1.00 10.08
C THR A 186 -3.31 2.45 10.01
N ALA A 187 -2.57 3.34 9.33
CA ALA A 187 -3.01 4.71 9.07
C ALA A 187 -4.32 4.74 8.27
N ALA A 188 -4.44 3.91 7.23
CA ALA A 188 -5.67 3.79 6.45
C ALA A 188 -6.87 3.36 7.31
N SER A 189 -6.67 2.41 8.22
CA SER A 189 -7.72 1.98 9.15
C SER A 189 -8.09 3.03 10.21
N CYS A 190 -7.18 3.97 10.48
CA CYS A 190 -7.33 5.05 11.45
C CYS A 190 -7.58 6.42 10.78
N ALA A 191 -7.83 6.48 9.48
CA ALA A 191 -7.87 7.71 8.71
C ALA A 191 -8.88 8.75 9.23
N GLU A 192 -10.01 8.32 9.79
CA GLU A 192 -10.98 9.24 10.41
C GLU A 192 -10.46 9.85 11.73
N ALA A 193 -9.69 9.10 12.51
CA ALA A 193 -9.03 9.64 13.72
C ALA A 193 -7.94 10.64 13.33
N ILE A 194 -7.15 10.35 12.29
CA ILE A 194 -6.16 11.25 11.72
C ILE A 194 -6.85 12.53 11.23
N LYS A 195 -7.93 12.41 10.43
CA LYS A 195 -8.72 13.55 9.94
C LYS A 195 -9.18 14.47 11.07
N SER A 196 -9.71 13.87 12.13
CA SER A 196 -10.26 14.61 13.26
C SER A 196 -9.19 15.37 14.06
N ALA A 197 -7.95 14.87 14.08
CA ALA A 197 -6.82 15.45 14.79
C ALA A 197 -6.00 16.42 13.90
N ALA A 198 -6.06 16.25 12.57
CA ALA A 198 -5.26 17.01 11.62
C ALA A 198 -5.70 18.48 11.54
N LYS A 199 -4.72 19.37 11.60
CA LYS A 199 -4.86 20.85 11.43
C LYS A 199 -4.03 21.36 10.26
N LYS A 200 -3.35 20.48 9.57
CA LYS A 200 -2.47 20.78 8.44
C LYS A 200 -2.83 19.88 7.26
N PRO A 201 -2.54 20.33 6.02
CA PRO A 201 -2.76 19.50 4.84
C PRO A 201 -1.92 18.22 4.90
N ILE A 202 -2.48 17.15 4.35
CA ILE A 202 -1.86 15.82 4.28
C ILE A 202 -1.73 15.43 2.82
N ILE A 203 -0.54 15.00 2.40
CA ILE A 203 -0.34 14.26 1.16
C ILE A 203 -0.29 12.77 1.50
N ALA A 204 -1.07 11.98 0.79
CA ALA A 204 -1.23 10.55 1.07
C ALA A 204 -0.50 9.68 0.06
N GLY A 205 0.07 8.57 0.51
CA GLY A 205 0.74 7.59 -0.33
C GLY A 205 -0.22 6.73 -1.16
N GLU A 206 -1.53 6.71 -0.79
CA GLU A 206 -2.54 5.95 -1.52
C GLU A 206 -3.93 6.62 -1.48
N GLU A 207 -4.84 6.17 -2.34
CA GLU A 207 -6.13 6.83 -2.58
C GLU A 207 -7.10 6.74 -1.40
N GLY A 208 -7.11 5.65 -0.64
CA GLY A 208 -8.03 5.48 0.49
C GLY A 208 -7.76 6.47 1.62
N ILE A 209 -6.49 6.66 1.99
CA ILE A 209 -6.07 7.69 2.95
C ILE A 209 -6.37 9.09 2.40
N CYS A 210 -6.10 9.31 1.11
CA CYS A 210 -6.38 10.60 0.47
C CYS A 210 -7.87 10.92 0.50
N LYS A 211 -8.72 9.97 0.14
CA LYS A 211 -10.18 10.12 0.18
C LYS A 211 -10.69 10.46 1.58
N ALA A 212 -10.11 9.84 2.60
CA ALA A 212 -10.52 10.07 3.98
C ALA A 212 -10.01 11.39 4.54
N CYS A 213 -8.72 11.71 4.39
CA CYS A 213 -8.09 12.84 5.10
C CYS A 213 -7.00 13.59 4.32
N GLY A 214 -6.57 13.10 3.14
CA GLY A 214 -5.49 13.73 2.37
C GLY A 214 -5.99 14.75 1.36
N VAL A 215 -5.12 15.68 0.98
CA VAL A 215 -5.37 16.68 -0.08
C VAL A 215 -5.14 16.07 -1.45
N ALA A 216 -4.04 15.33 -1.62
CA ALA A 216 -3.67 14.71 -2.89
C ALA A 216 -2.88 13.42 -2.67
N THR A 217 -2.79 12.63 -3.75
CA THR A 217 -2.05 11.37 -3.81
C THR A 217 -1.59 11.09 -5.23
N LEU A 218 -0.49 10.37 -5.37
CA LEU A 218 -0.13 9.70 -6.61
C LEU A 218 -0.74 8.29 -6.56
N SER A 219 -1.91 8.13 -7.17
CA SER A 219 -2.75 6.94 -7.05
C SER A 219 -2.34 5.86 -8.03
N ILE A 220 -2.47 4.61 -7.61
CA ILE A 220 -2.48 3.43 -8.47
C ILE A 220 -3.89 2.85 -8.51
N ASP A 221 -4.21 2.13 -9.59
CA ASP A 221 -5.47 1.41 -9.70
C ASP A 221 -5.33 0.01 -9.08
N TYR A 222 -5.86 -0.17 -7.89
CA TYR A 222 -5.78 -1.43 -7.16
C TYR A 222 -6.60 -2.55 -7.80
N TYR A 223 -7.70 -2.22 -8.50
CA TYR A 223 -8.44 -3.23 -9.25
C TYR A 223 -7.59 -3.79 -10.41
N GLU A 224 -6.97 -2.93 -11.20
CA GLU A 224 -6.08 -3.34 -12.29
C GLU A 224 -4.82 -4.04 -11.75
N LEU A 225 -4.28 -3.60 -10.61
CA LEU A 225 -3.18 -4.31 -9.93
C LEU A 225 -3.59 -5.74 -9.57
N GLY A 226 -4.79 -5.90 -9.02
CA GLY A 226 -5.38 -7.20 -8.71
C GLY A 226 -5.60 -8.07 -9.95
N ARG A 227 -6.08 -7.48 -11.06
CA ARG A 227 -6.21 -8.17 -12.34
C ARG A 227 -4.86 -8.71 -12.83
N THR A 228 -3.82 -7.88 -12.79
CA THR A 228 -2.46 -8.31 -13.16
C THR A 228 -2.01 -9.50 -12.30
N THR A 229 -2.23 -9.44 -10.99
CA THR A 229 -1.94 -10.58 -10.09
C THR A 229 -2.75 -11.82 -10.46
N GLY A 230 -4.01 -11.65 -10.86
CA GLY A 230 -4.87 -12.73 -11.33
C GLY A 230 -4.38 -13.36 -12.63
N GLU A 231 -3.89 -12.58 -13.57
CA GLU A 231 -3.28 -13.07 -14.81
C GLU A 231 -2.00 -13.87 -14.55
N MET A 232 -1.20 -13.45 -13.57
CA MET A 232 -0.05 -14.23 -13.09
C MET A 232 -0.52 -15.60 -12.53
N ALA A 233 -1.57 -15.59 -11.70
CA ALA A 233 -2.16 -16.81 -11.15
C ALA A 233 -2.66 -17.77 -12.25
N VAL A 234 -3.32 -17.25 -13.27
CA VAL A 234 -3.80 -18.04 -14.42
C VAL A 234 -2.65 -18.77 -15.11
N LYS A 235 -1.53 -18.08 -15.36
CA LYS A 235 -0.34 -18.68 -15.99
C LYS A 235 0.24 -19.81 -15.13
N ILE A 236 0.33 -19.59 -13.81
CA ILE A 236 0.83 -20.61 -12.86
C ILE A 236 -0.09 -21.83 -12.83
N LEU A 237 -1.40 -21.61 -12.65
CA LEU A 237 -2.39 -22.70 -12.54
C LEU A 237 -2.54 -23.51 -13.83
N LYS A 238 -2.26 -22.91 -15.00
CA LYS A 238 -2.21 -23.62 -16.29
C LYS A 238 -0.87 -24.31 -16.56
N GLY A 239 0.15 -24.10 -15.72
CA GLY A 239 1.52 -24.58 -15.93
C GLY A 239 2.24 -23.87 -17.08
N GLU A 240 1.82 -22.66 -17.43
CA GLU A 240 2.41 -21.83 -18.49
C GLU A 240 3.58 -20.96 -17.97
N ALA A 241 3.71 -20.80 -16.66
CA ALA A 241 4.78 -20.03 -16.02
C ALA A 241 5.28 -20.73 -14.75
N ASP A 242 6.58 -20.59 -14.49
CA ASP A 242 7.22 -21.02 -13.25
C ASP A 242 7.33 -19.81 -12.31
N ILE A 243 6.63 -19.85 -11.18
CA ILE A 243 6.58 -18.77 -10.21
C ILE A 243 7.99 -18.38 -9.69
N SER A 244 8.92 -19.35 -9.62
CA SER A 244 10.28 -19.11 -9.14
C SER A 244 11.10 -18.16 -10.01
N THR A 245 10.67 -17.94 -11.25
CA THR A 245 11.32 -17.05 -12.22
C THR A 245 10.50 -15.81 -12.54
N MET A 246 9.31 -15.68 -11.97
CA MET A 246 8.44 -14.54 -12.22
C MET A 246 8.91 -13.34 -11.41
N ALA A 247 9.22 -12.25 -12.11
CA ALA A 247 9.52 -10.97 -11.46
C ALA A 247 8.27 -10.35 -10.84
N ILE A 248 8.47 -9.52 -9.83
CA ILE A 248 7.41 -8.66 -9.29
C ILE A 248 7.00 -7.64 -10.36
N GLU A 249 5.70 -7.52 -10.60
CA GLU A 249 5.15 -6.55 -11.56
C GLU A 249 4.71 -5.27 -10.83
N TYR A 250 5.04 -4.11 -11.41
CA TYR A 250 4.71 -2.79 -10.88
C TYR A 250 3.58 -2.16 -11.69
N TYR A 251 2.73 -1.36 -11.02
CA TYR A 251 1.68 -0.63 -11.73
C TYR A 251 2.30 0.45 -12.64
N PRO A 252 2.05 0.41 -13.96
CA PRO A 252 2.82 1.22 -14.90
C PRO A 252 2.38 2.68 -15.01
N ASN A 253 1.15 3.02 -14.60
CA ASN A 253 0.53 4.31 -14.92
C ASN A 253 -0.09 4.99 -13.70
N PRO A 254 0.71 5.43 -12.71
CA PRO A 254 0.17 6.16 -11.57
C PRO A 254 -0.44 7.49 -12.00
N VAL A 255 -1.54 7.90 -11.36
CA VAL A 255 -2.31 9.09 -11.68
C VAL A 255 -2.32 10.04 -10.49
N LYS A 256 -2.07 11.33 -10.73
CA LYS A 256 -2.25 12.37 -9.73
C LYS A 256 -3.73 12.57 -9.45
N LYS A 257 -4.14 12.36 -8.20
CA LYS A 257 -5.51 12.56 -7.75
C LYS A 257 -5.56 13.51 -6.55
N TYR A 258 -6.70 14.16 -6.36
CA TYR A 258 -6.92 15.06 -5.23
C TYR A 258 -8.32 14.92 -4.64
N ASN A 259 -8.44 15.23 -3.36
CA ASN A 259 -9.71 15.32 -2.64
C ASN A 259 -10.21 16.77 -2.66
N PRO A 260 -11.31 17.07 -3.36
CA PRO A 260 -11.82 18.44 -3.50
C PRO A 260 -12.16 19.11 -2.16
N ASP A 261 -12.69 18.35 -1.20
CA ASP A 261 -13.08 18.88 0.11
C ASP A 261 -11.86 19.29 0.92
N MET A 262 -10.82 18.45 0.94
CA MET A 262 -9.59 18.73 1.66
C MET A 262 -8.77 19.85 0.98
N ALA A 263 -8.74 19.87 -0.35
CA ALA A 263 -8.10 20.96 -1.09
C ALA A 263 -8.78 22.31 -0.79
N SER A 264 -10.11 22.34 -0.73
CA SER A 264 -10.89 23.52 -0.36
C SER A 264 -10.65 23.91 1.09
N LEU A 265 -10.65 22.95 2.02
CA LEU A 265 -10.46 23.21 3.46
C LEU A 265 -9.12 23.90 3.75
N TYR A 266 -8.06 23.49 3.06
CA TYR A 266 -6.72 24.02 3.25
C TYR A 266 -6.32 25.09 2.22
N ASN A 267 -7.25 25.53 1.35
CA ASN A 267 -7.03 26.51 0.28
C ASN A 267 -5.85 26.13 -0.63
N VAL A 268 -5.72 24.85 -0.99
CA VAL A 268 -4.66 24.36 -1.88
C VAL A 268 -5.07 24.55 -3.33
N THR A 269 -4.21 25.21 -4.11
CA THR A 269 -4.40 25.32 -5.56
C THR A 269 -3.96 24.02 -6.21
N ILE A 270 -4.89 23.35 -6.87
CA ILE A 270 -4.65 22.07 -7.55
C ILE A 270 -4.34 22.31 -9.03
N PRO A 271 -3.20 21.83 -9.55
CA PRO A 271 -2.90 21.89 -10.97
C PRO A 271 -3.90 21.09 -11.82
N SER A 272 -4.02 21.46 -13.11
CA SER A 272 -5.04 20.91 -14.00
C SER A 272 -4.81 19.44 -14.41
N ASP A 273 -3.65 18.89 -14.15
CA ASP A 273 -3.28 17.49 -14.40
C ASP A 273 -3.67 16.54 -13.27
N TYR A 274 -4.32 17.04 -12.22
CA TYR A 274 -4.86 16.22 -11.13
C TYR A 274 -6.34 15.89 -11.39
N ALA A 275 -6.69 14.62 -11.21
CA ALA A 275 -8.08 14.15 -11.26
C ALA A 275 -8.73 14.18 -9.87
N ALA A 276 -9.99 14.63 -9.80
CA ALA A 276 -10.72 14.59 -8.53
C ALA A 276 -11.05 13.14 -8.12
N ILE A 277 -10.90 12.83 -6.84
CA ILE A 277 -11.40 11.60 -6.24
C ILE A 277 -12.93 11.73 -6.09
N GLY A 278 -13.67 10.75 -6.59
CA GLY A 278 -15.12 10.69 -6.51
C GLY A 278 -15.65 10.14 -5.18
#